data_f23dfc7a8180db2ed406bd09a172556f
#
_entry.id   f23dfc7a8180db2ed406bd09a172556f
#
_cell.length_a   1.000
_cell.length_b   1.000
_cell.length_c   1.000
_cell.angle_alpha   90.00
_cell.angle_beta   90.00
_cell.angle_gamma   90.00
#
_symmetry.space_group_name_H-M   'P 1'
#
loop_
_entity.id
_entity.type
_entity.pdbx_description
1 polymer ?
#
loop_
_entity_poly.entity_id
_entity_poly.type
_entity_poly.pdbx_seq_one_letter_code
_entity_poly.pdbx_strand_id
1 'polypeptide(L)'
;MSDAFTTRILNVTTGSAETVVDLTHDCESFLREAARGRDGLLNVFVPHATAGIAVLETGAGSDTDLIAALHTLLPADDRWQHRHGSPGHGRDHVLPALVAPHATLPVIGGALELGTWQSVCLVDTNKDNPDRQVRLSFLG
;
A
#
# COMPACT_ATOMS: atom_id res chain seq x y z
N MET A 1 -5.57 -30.37 6.61
CA MET A 1 -6.54 -29.26 6.67
C MET A 1 -5.88 -28.01 6.14
N SER A 2 -6.49 -27.35 5.20
CA SER A 2 -6.03 -26.03 4.74
C SER A 2 -6.57 -24.95 5.67
N ASP A 3 -5.72 -24.01 6.03
CA ASP A 3 -6.16 -22.87 6.82
C ASP A 3 -7.05 -21.96 5.97
N ALA A 4 -8.25 -21.64 6.48
CA ALA A 4 -9.14 -20.69 5.83
C ALA A 4 -8.60 -19.26 5.85
N PHE A 5 -7.67 -18.98 6.75
CA PHE A 5 -7.03 -17.67 6.90
C PHE A 5 -5.52 -17.85 7.07
N THR A 6 -4.76 -17.22 6.21
CA THR A 6 -3.29 -17.20 6.25
C THR A 6 -2.83 -15.75 6.18
N THR A 7 -1.88 -15.38 7.01
CA THR A 7 -1.39 -14.01 7.08
C THR A 7 0.14 -13.96 7.17
N ARG A 8 0.73 -12.90 6.62
CA ARG A 8 2.18 -12.67 6.63
C ARG A 8 2.47 -11.18 6.69
N ILE A 9 3.56 -10.80 7.36
CA ILE A 9 4.10 -9.44 7.34
C ILE A 9 5.16 -9.37 6.24
N LEU A 10 5.02 -8.38 5.38
CA LEU A 10 6.01 -7.96 4.39
C LEU A 10 6.72 -6.71 4.91
N ASN A 11 8.04 -6.74 4.97
CA ASN A 11 8.83 -5.56 5.34
C ASN A 11 9.21 -4.80 4.07
N VAL A 12 8.92 -3.49 4.04
CA VAL A 12 9.18 -2.62 2.90
C VAL A 12 10.01 -1.43 3.37
N THR A 13 11.19 -1.26 2.79
CA THR A 13 12.03 -0.08 3.03
C THR A 13 11.67 0.98 2.00
N THR A 14 11.13 2.11 2.45
CA THR A 14 10.72 3.22 1.59
C THR A 14 11.78 4.32 1.49
N GLY A 15 12.76 4.30 2.40
CA GLY A 15 13.81 5.31 2.45
C GLY A 15 13.31 6.66 2.98
N SER A 16 13.99 7.73 2.59
CA SER A 16 13.72 9.10 3.05
C SER A 16 13.05 9.97 1.98
N ALA A 17 12.59 9.38 0.89
CA ALA A 17 11.90 10.07 -0.19
C ALA A 17 10.43 9.63 -0.26
N GLU A 18 9.58 10.51 -0.78
CA GLU A 18 8.21 10.14 -1.15
C GLU A 18 8.25 9.09 -2.24
N THR A 19 7.41 8.07 -2.12
CA THR A 19 7.49 6.93 -3.03
C THR A 19 6.16 6.21 -3.20
N VAL A 20 6.04 5.56 -4.36
CA VAL A 20 5.02 4.55 -4.64
C VAL A 20 5.78 3.25 -4.89
N VAL A 21 5.54 2.26 -4.06
CA VAL A 21 6.21 0.95 -4.16
C VAL A 21 5.24 -0.09 -4.69
N ASP A 22 5.55 -0.71 -5.81
CA ASP A 22 4.76 -1.80 -6.38
C ASP A 22 4.94 -3.07 -5.55
N LEU A 23 3.85 -3.56 -4.97
CA LEU A 23 3.81 -4.77 -4.12
C LEU A 23 3.21 -5.97 -4.85
N THR A 24 2.87 -5.84 -6.12
CA THR A 24 2.12 -6.88 -6.86
C THR A 24 2.85 -8.21 -6.85
N HIS A 25 4.15 -8.21 -7.12
CA HIS A 25 4.96 -9.43 -7.13
C HIS A 25 5.01 -10.08 -5.74
N ASP A 26 5.13 -9.30 -4.68
CA ASP A 26 5.12 -9.81 -3.30
C ASP A 26 3.77 -10.43 -2.94
N CYS A 27 2.67 -9.81 -3.38
CA CYS A 27 1.32 -10.36 -3.22
C CYS A 27 1.18 -11.69 -3.96
N GLU A 28 1.67 -11.77 -5.18
CA GLU A 28 1.63 -13.00 -5.98
C GLU A 28 2.46 -14.12 -5.34
N SER A 29 3.64 -13.79 -4.82
CA SER A 29 4.51 -14.75 -4.12
C SER A 29 3.85 -15.29 -2.86
N PHE A 30 3.21 -14.43 -2.08
CA PHE A 30 2.43 -14.83 -0.90
C PHE A 30 1.29 -15.77 -1.29
N LEU A 31 0.53 -15.45 -2.34
CA LEU A 31 -0.62 -16.25 -2.76
C LEU A 31 -0.23 -17.62 -3.29
N ARG A 32 0.92 -17.76 -3.93
CA ARG A 32 1.42 -19.08 -4.36
C ARG A 32 1.49 -20.09 -3.21
N GLU A 33 1.88 -19.61 -2.02
CA GLU A 33 1.96 -20.44 -0.83
C GLU A 33 0.64 -20.50 -0.06
N ALA A 34 -0.05 -19.36 0.09
CA ALA A 34 -1.21 -19.26 0.96
C ALA A 34 -2.51 -19.77 0.30
N ALA A 35 -2.73 -19.47 -0.97
CA ALA A 35 -3.98 -19.78 -1.65
C ALA A 35 -4.04 -21.23 -2.14
N ARG A 36 -2.92 -21.79 -2.57
CA ARG A 36 -2.85 -23.18 -3.07
C ARG A 36 -3.89 -23.47 -4.15
N GLY A 37 -4.02 -22.56 -5.11
CA GLY A 37 -4.97 -22.67 -6.21
C GLY A 37 -6.42 -22.37 -5.85
N ARG A 38 -6.72 -21.96 -4.62
CA ARG A 38 -8.10 -21.68 -4.16
C ARG A 38 -8.55 -20.29 -4.56
N ASP A 39 -9.85 -20.11 -4.66
CA ASP A 39 -10.50 -18.81 -4.73
C ASP A 39 -10.63 -18.20 -3.34
N GLY A 40 -10.66 -16.89 -3.27
CA GLY A 40 -10.82 -16.18 -2.01
C GLY A 40 -10.56 -14.70 -2.16
N LEU A 41 -10.12 -14.09 -1.05
CA LEU A 41 -9.82 -12.67 -0.97
C LEU A 41 -8.41 -12.46 -0.42
N LEU A 42 -7.68 -11.52 -1.02
CA LEU A 42 -6.44 -10.99 -0.46
C LEU A 42 -6.73 -9.62 0.14
N ASN A 43 -6.42 -9.46 1.41
CA ASN A 43 -6.36 -8.14 2.06
C ASN A 43 -4.91 -7.70 2.17
N VAL A 44 -4.66 -6.46 1.76
CA VAL A 44 -3.37 -5.78 1.89
C VAL A 44 -3.57 -4.61 2.83
N PHE A 45 -2.89 -4.60 3.96
CA PHE A 45 -3.07 -3.58 4.99
C PHE A 45 -1.73 -3.03 5.46
N VAL A 46 -1.60 -1.70 5.49
CA VAL A 46 -0.43 -1.02 6.06
C VAL A 46 -0.81 -0.42 7.43
N PRO A 47 -0.28 -0.98 8.53
CA PRO A 47 -0.63 -0.54 9.89
C PRO A 47 0.20 0.67 10.34
N HIS A 48 0.24 1.71 9.52
CA HIS A 48 0.98 2.95 9.78
C HIS A 48 0.07 4.15 9.51
N ALA A 49 0.11 5.13 10.39
CA ALA A 49 -0.79 6.30 10.33
C ALA A 49 -0.44 7.29 9.21
N THR A 50 0.60 7.01 8.43
CA THR A 50 1.17 7.94 7.44
C THR A 50 1.42 7.30 6.08
N ALA A 51 0.76 6.19 5.78
CA ALA A 51 0.89 5.52 4.49
C ALA A 51 -0.45 4.94 4.05
N GLY A 52 -0.56 4.64 2.77
CA GLY A 52 -1.77 4.07 2.18
C GLY A 52 -1.48 2.98 1.16
N ILE A 53 -2.53 2.31 0.72
CA ILE A 53 -2.51 1.29 -0.33
C ILE A 53 -3.36 1.78 -1.49
N ALA A 54 -2.84 1.70 -2.69
CA ALA A 54 -3.57 2.05 -3.91
C ALA A 54 -3.43 0.96 -4.96
N VAL A 55 -4.45 0.83 -5.80
CA VAL A 55 -4.41 -0.01 -6.99
C VAL A 55 -4.39 0.94 -8.18
N LEU A 56 -3.27 1.01 -8.88
CA LEU A 56 -3.08 1.94 -10.00
C LEU A 56 -2.06 1.38 -11.00
N GLU A 57 -2.03 1.96 -12.19
CA GLU A 57 -1.00 1.67 -13.17
C GLU A 57 0.34 2.27 -12.73
N THR A 58 1.42 1.50 -12.86
CA THR A 58 2.80 1.96 -12.64
C THR A 58 3.61 1.87 -13.94
N GLY A 59 4.72 2.59 -14.00
CA GLY A 59 5.63 2.52 -15.14
C GLY A 59 5.28 3.41 -16.34
N ALA A 60 4.08 4.00 -16.34
CA ALA A 60 3.65 4.94 -17.40
C ALA A 60 3.47 6.39 -16.88
N GLY A 61 3.89 6.66 -15.64
CA GLY A 61 3.88 7.99 -15.03
C GLY A 61 2.79 8.23 -14.00
N SER A 62 1.79 7.36 -13.87
CA SER A 62 0.67 7.57 -12.93
C SER A 62 1.11 7.56 -11.47
N ASP A 63 2.15 6.82 -11.13
CA ASP A 63 2.78 6.84 -9.82
C ASP A 63 3.40 8.22 -9.50
N THR A 64 4.12 8.81 -10.45
CA THR A 64 4.65 10.17 -10.33
C THR A 64 3.52 11.20 -10.26
N ASP A 65 2.51 11.05 -11.09
CA ASP A 65 1.33 11.93 -11.11
C ASP A 65 0.56 11.87 -9.79
N LEU A 66 0.46 10.70 -9.18
CA LEU A 66 -0.19 10.54 -7.87
C LEU A 66 0.54 11.36 -6.80
N ILE A 67 1.86 11.27 -6.73
CA ILE A 67 2.65 12.06 -5.77
C ILE A 67 2.45 13.55 -6.01
N ALA A 68 2.47 14.00 -7.27
CA ALA A 68 2.22 15.40 -7.61
C ALA A 68 0.82 15.86 -7.20
N ALA A 69 -0.20 15.04 -7.43
CA ALA A 69 -1.57 15.32 -7.01
C ALA A 69 -1.69 15.41 -5.48
N LEU A 70 -1.02 14.53 -4.76
CA LEU A 70 -1.01 14.56 -3.30
C LEU A 70 -0.32 15.83 -2.76
N HIS A 71 0.73 16.31 -3.41
CA HIS A 71 1.35 17.60 -3.07
C HIS A 71 0.38 18.77 -3.19
N THR A 72 -0.50 18.74 -4.19
CA THR A 72 -1.52 19.79 -4.39
C THR A 72 -2.64 19.69 -3.36
N LEU A 73 -3.12 18.47 -3.10
CA LEU A 73 -4.23 18.22 -2.16
C LEU A 73 -3.79 18.35 -0.69
N LEU A 74 -2.60 17.90 -0.39
CA LEU A 74 -2.02 17.85 0.96
C LEU A 74 -0.65 18.54 0.96
N PRO A 75 -0.61 19.87 0.93
CA PRO A 75 0.67 20.60 0.91
C PRO A 75 1.50 20.34 2.16
N ALA A 76 2.80 20.17 1.99
CA ALA A 76 3.75 19.98 3.10
C ALA A 76 4.14 21.33 3.69
N ASP A 77 3.22 21.99 4.38
CA ASP A 77 3.43 23.30 5.03
C ASP A 77 2.95 23.28 6.49
N ASP A 78 2.81 24.43 7.11
CA ASP A 78 2.53 24.58 8.53
C ASP A 78 1.05 24.70 8.88
N ARG A 79 0.15 24.47 7.94
CA ARG A 79 -1.31 24.59 8.15
C ARG A 79 -1.89 23.51 9.06
N TRP A 80 -1.18 22.38 9.23
CA TRP A 80 -1.68 21.20 9.92
C TRP A 80 -1.57 21.33 11.44
N GLN A 81 -2.57 20.81 12.16
CA GLN A 81 -2.55 20.79 13.64
C GLN A 81 -1.48 19.86 14.19
N HIS A 82 -1.22 18.73 13.53
CA HIS A 82 -0.16 17.81 13.88
C HIS A 82 1.19 18.40 13.44
N ARG A 83 2.04 18.78 14.39
CA ARG A 83 3.25 19.61 14.12
C ARG A 83 4.58 19.02 14.58
N HIS A 84 4.59 17.88 15.26
CA HIS A 84 5.85 17.21 15.60
C HIS A 84 6.37 16.40 14.41
N GLY A 85 7.67 16.11 14.38
CA GLY A 85 8.32 15.46 13.26
C GLY A 85 8.93 16.49 12.30
N SER A 86 9.20 16.08 11.06
CA SER A 86 9.73 16.96 10.03
C SER A 86 8.72 18.05 9.63
N PRO A 87 9.19 19.23 9.17
CA PRO A 87 8.31 20.32 8.76
C PRO A 87 7.31 19.88 7.69
N GLY A 88 6.02 20.18 7.90
CA GLY A 88 4.94 19.81 7.01
C GLY A 88 4.47 18.36 7.11
N HIS A 89 5.04 17.58 8.01
CA HIS A 89 4.73 16.16 8.25
C HIS A 89 3.25 15.91 8.57
N GLY A 90 2.54 16.90 9.14
CA GLY A 90 1.13 16.74 9.51
C GLY A 90 0.24 16.27 8.36
N ARG A 91 0.55 16.63 7.12
CA ARG A 91 -0.19 16.16 5.94
C ARG A 91 -0.17 14.64 5.78
N ASP A 92 0.91 14.00 6.21
CA ASP A 92 1.08 12.55 6.04
C ASP A 92 0.07 11.78 6.88
N HIS A 93 -0.39 12.36 8.01
CA HIS A 93 -1.43 11.80 8.85
C HIS A 93 -2.84 11.95 8.26
N VAL A 94 -3.01 12.78 7.24
CA VAL A 94 -4.27 12.91 6.48
C VAL A 94 -4.28 12.00 5.26
N LEU A 95 -3.11 11.65 4.75
CA LEU A 95 -2.96 10.79 3.58
C LEU A 95 -3.83 9.52 3.63
N PRO A 96 -3.86 8.73 4.73
CA PRO A 96 -4.65 7.50 4.76
C PRO A 96 -6.16 7.69 4.67
N ALA A 97 -6.65 8.91 4.84
CA ALA A 97 -8.06 9.22 4.63
C ALA A 97 -8.41 9.36 3.13
N LEU A 98 -7.43 9.65 2.29
CA LEU A 98 -7.59 9.80 0.83
C LEU A 98 -7.09 8.54 0.10
N VAL A 99 -5.95 8.02 0.51
CA VAL A 99 -5.39 6.75 0.01
C VAL A 99 -5.49 5.77 1.17
N ALA A 100 -6.56 4.97 1.17
CA ALA A 100 -6.91 4.11 2.30
C ALA A 100 -5.76 3.15 2.67
N PRO A 101 -5.59 2.82 3.96
CA PRO A 101 -4.49 1.97 4.39
C PRO A 101 -4.66 0.50 4.03
N HIS A 102 -5.67 0.16 3.26
CA HIS A 102 -5.96 -1.22 2.88
C HIS A 102 -6.63 -1.30 1.51
N ALA A 103 -6.53 -2.49 0.91
CA ALA A 103 -7.35 -2.90 -0.23
C ALA A 103 -7.68 -4.38 -0.08
N THR A 104 -8.88 -4.78 -0.48
CA THR A 104 -9.28 -6.18 -0.55
C THR A 104 -9.57 -6.54 -2.00
N LEU A 105 -8.93 -7.59 -2.48
CA LEU A 105 -8.89 -7.95 -3.88
C LEU A 105 -9.33 -9.40 -4.08
N PRO A 106 -10.07 -9.72 -5.16
CA PRO A 106 -10.43 -11.10 -5.46
C PRO A 106 -9.21 -11.93 -5.87
N VAL A 107 -9.20 -13.17 -5.41
CA VAL A 107 -8.22 -14.19 -5.77
C VAL A 107 -8.99 -15.31 -6.46
N ILE A 108 -8.64 -15.62 -7.69
CA ILE A 108 -9.29 -16.66 -8.49
C ILE A 108 -8.24 -17.67 -8.93
N GLY A 109 -8.48 -18.94 -8.62
CA GLY A 109 -7.52 -20.00 -8.96
C GLY A 109 -6.15 -19.79 -8.33
N GLY A 110 -6.08 -19.16 -7.16
CA GLY A 110 -4.84 -18.87 -6.46
C GLY A 110 -4.08 -17.64 -6.94
N ALA A 111 -4.64 -16.89 -7.89
CA ALA A 111 -4.00 -15.71 -8.48
C ALA A 111 -4.81 -14.43 -8.24
N LEU A 112 -4.10 -13.31 -8.09
CA LEU A 112 -4.74 -11.99 -8.05
C LEU A 112 -5.52 -11.73 -9.34
N GLU A 113 -6.78 -11.34 -9.18
CA GLU A 113 -7.65 -10.95 -10.30
C GLU A 113 -7.53 -9.44 -10.52
N LEU A 114 -6.41 -9.03 -11.13
CA LEU A 114 -6.16 -7.64 -11.50
C LEU A 114 -6.38 -7.42 -13.01
N GLY A 115 -6.82 -6.21 -13.37
CA GLY A 115 -6.76 -5.77 -14.75
C GLY A 115 -5.30 -5.67 -15.24
N THR A 116 -5.11 -5.71 -16.55
CA THR A 116 -3.77 -5.74 -17.20
C THR A 116 -2.84 -4.63 -16.70
N TRP A 117 -3.38 -3.45 -16.41
CA TRP A 117 -2.59 -2.27 -16.04
C TRP A 117 -2.63 -1.95 -14.56
N GLN A 118 -3.25 -2.80 -13.74
CA GLN A 118 -3.36 -2.57 -12.31
C GLN A 118 -2.20 -3.17 -11.54
N SER A 119 -1.63 -2.38 -10.64
CA SER A 119 -0.63 -2.82 -9.67
C SER A 119 -1.09 -2.47 -8.26
N VAL A 120 -0.78 -3.33 -7.29
CA VAL A 120 -1.02 -3.07 -5.87
C VAL A 120 0.18 -2.32 -5.32
N CYS A 121 -0.02 -1.12 -4.78
CA CYS A 121 1.06 -0.23 -4.41
C CYS A 121 0.94 0.29 -2.98
N LEU A 122 2.08 0.42 -2.31
CA LEU A 122 2.24 1.21 -1.10
C LEU A 122 2.51 2.65 -1.50
N VAL A 123 1.73 3.58 -0.97
CA VAL A 123 1.89 5.02 -1.19
C VAL A 123 2.38 5.65 0.11
N ASP A 124 3.55 6.24 0.07
CA ASP A 124 4.22 6.77 1.26
C ASP A 124 4.83 8.14 0.96
N THR A 125 4.27 9.19 1.58
CA THR A 125 4.80 10.55 1.49
C THR A 125 5.64 10.91 2.71
N ASN A 126 5.68 10.07 3.73
CA ASN A 126 6.38 10.31 4.98
C ASN A 126 7.88 10.03 4.83
N LYS A 127 8.70 10.98 5.24
CA LYS A 127 10.16 10.90 5.18
C LYS A 127 10.79 10.51 6.51
N ASP A 128 10.01 10.48 7.59
CA ASP A 128 10.49 10.28 8.95
C ASP A 128 10.60 8.80 9.34
N ASN A 129 9.92 7.92 8.62
CA ASN A 129 9.93 6.48 8.89
C ASN A 129 10.23 5.70 7.59
N PRO A 130 11.48 5.25 7.40
CA PRO A 130 11.89 4.54 6.19
C PRO A 130 11.46 3.07 6.15
N ASP A 131 11.00 2.52 7.28
CA ASP A 131 10.66 1.11 7.38
C ASP A 131 9.15 0.95 7.57
N ARG A 132 8.53 0.23 6.64
CA ARG A 132 7.09 -0.06 6.68
C ARG A 132 6.85 -1.55 6.78
N GLN A 133 5.76 -1.91 7.43
CA GLN A 133 5.24 -3.27 7.43
C GLN A 133 3.91 -3.28 6.70
N VAL A 134 3.75 -4.25 5.82
CA VAL A 134 2.49 -4.47 5.10
C VAL A 134 2.02 -5.87 5.47
N ARG A 135 0.78 -5.98 5.94
CA ARG A 135 0.18 -7.28 6.24
C ARG A 135 -0.57 -7.78 5.02
N LEU A 136 -0.20 -8.97 4.57
CA LEU A 136 -0.90 -9.70 3.53
C LEU A 136 -1.71 -10.81 4.20
N SER A 137 -3.00 -10.88 3.90
CA SER A 137 -3.90 -11.88 4.47
C SER A 137 -4.77 -12.49 3.39
N PHE A 138 -4.79 -13.81 3.33
CA PHE A 138 -5.65 -14.55 2.42
C PHE A 138 -6.77 -15.23 3.20
N LEU A 139 -7.99 -15.04 2.73
CA LEU A 139 -9.19 -15.68 3.22
C LEU A 139 -9.84 -16.47 2.08
N GLY A 140 -9.88 -17.80 2.24
CA GLY A 140 -10.43 -18.65 1.19
C GLY A 140 -10.73 -20.07 1.59
#